data_07fd1e3ff1d99356f6243f5095f7a142
#
_entry.id   07fd1e3ff1d99356f6243f5095f7a142
#
_cell.length_a   1.000
_cell.length_b   1.000
_cell.length_c   1.000
_cell.angle_alpha   90.00
_cell.angle_beta   90.00
_cell.angle_gamma   90.00
#
_symmetry.space_group_name_H-M   'P 1'
#
loop_
_entity.id
_entity.type
_entity.pdbx_description
1 polymer ?
#
loop_
_entity_poly.entity_id
_entity_poly.type
_entity_poly.pdbx_seq_one_letter_code
_entity_poly.pdbx_strand_id
1 'polypeptide(L)'
;MITMPAKRPPVPLSRERIIEAALHIADSQGLRRLTMRRLGDALQVEAMAIYHHLPRGKEALMDALAEHVTAVRVEREATWQETARAWCRAGRELLREHPGVLALALTKPPKGGTAIAIADQVDQLADAGLPDAAQAVRTLRAFVFGSVAVEVQRSGWADPEVDEWIRRDERADADFERGLEALLRGLPT
;
A
#
# COMPACT_ATOMS: atom_id res chain seq x y z
N MET A 1 30.13 -9.12 40.33
CA MET A 1 29.67 -7.76 39.90
C MET A 1 29.00 -7.93 38.57
N ILE A 2 27.67 -8.00 38.51
CA ILE A 2 26.90 -8.24 37.28
C ILE A 2 26.65 -6.85 36.65
N THR A 3 27.33 -6.56 35.56
CA THR A 3 27.13 -5.34 34.80
C THR A 3 25.79 -5.42 34.07
N MET A 4 24.79 -4.65 34.49
CA MET A 4 23.54 -4.50 33.78
C MET A 4 23.81 -3.85 32.41
N PRO A 5 23.24 -4.39 31.30
CA PRO A 5 23.38 -3.75 30.01
C PRO A 5 22.68 -2.37 30.04
N ALA A 6 23.40 -1.36 29.55
CA ALA A 6 22.89 0.01 29.46
C ALA A 6 21.61 0.02 28.62
N LYS A 7 20.52 0.54 29.20
CA LYS A 7 19.24 0.73 28.51
C LYS A 7 19.47 1.66 27.31
N ARG A 8 19.29 1.15 26.08
CA ARG A 8 19.36 1.99 24.88
C ARG A 8 18.44 3.20 25.05
N PRO A 9 18.90 4.39 24.68
CA PRO A 9 18.05 5.58 24.76
C PRO A 9 16.80 5.36 23.93
N PRO A 10 15.62 5.80 24.38
CA PRO A 10 14.38 5.64 23.64
C PRO A 10 14.51 6.35 22.29
N VAL A 11 14.21 5.64 21.22
CA VAL A 11 14.20 6.22 19.88
C VAL A 11 13.09 7.27 19.83
N PRO A 12 13.35 8.52 19.39
CA PRO A 12 12.33 9.58 19.36
C PRO A 12 11.08 9.16 18.59
N LEU A 13 9.91 9.60 19.04
CA LEU A 13 8.66 9.40 18.32
C LEU A 13 8.71 10.24 17.03
N SER A 14 8.38 9.62 15.90
CA SER A 14 8.25 10.28 14.60
C SER A 14 6.95 9.84 13.91
N ARG A 15 6.56 10.59 12.87
CA ARG A 15 5.38 10.25 12.07
C ARG A 15 5.53 8.87 11.40
N GLU A 16 6.72 8.56 10.91
CA GLU A 16 7.07 7.30 10.27
C GLU A 16 6.91 6.13 11.23
N ARG A 17 7.45 6.23 12.44
CA ARG A 17 7.31 5.20 13.47
C ARG A 17 5.86 4.97 13.89
N ILE A 18 5.05 6.04 13.93
CA ILE A 18 3.62 5.93 14.21
C ILE A 18 2.92 5.16 13.09
N ILE A 19 3.23 5.44 11.83
CA ILE A 19 2.67 4.75 10.66
C ILE A 19 3.08 3.27 10.66
N GLU A 20 4.36 2.95 10.84
CA GLU A 20 4.88 1.58 10.91
C GLU A 20 4.20 0.75 12.01
N ALA A 21 4.08 1.30 13.22
CA ALA A 21 3.40 0.62 14.32
C ALA A 21 1.90 0.42 14.04
N ALA A 22 1.26 1.37 13.37
CA ALA A 22 -0.14 1.27 13.00
C ALA A 22 -0.38 0.23 11.89
N LEU A 23 0.51 0.16 10.89
CA LEU A 23 0.51 -0.89 9.87
C LEU A 23 0.64 -2.26 10.50
N HIS A 24 1.61 -2.44 11.39
CA HIS A 24 1.80 -3.71 12.10
C HIS A 24 0.55 -4.16 12.89
N ILE A 25 -0.13 -3.22 13.58
CA ILE A 25 -1.39 -3.52 14.27
C ILE A 25 -2.50 -3.87 13.28
N ALA A 26 -2.62 -3.13 12.17
CA ALA A 26 -3.65 -3.36 11.17
C ALA A 26 -3.48 -4.72 10.49
N ASP A 27 -2.25 -5.08 10.12
CA ASP A 27 -1.93 -6.34 9.44
C ASP A 27 -2.09 -7.56 10.37
N SER A 28 -1.64 -7.44 11.64
CA SER A 28 -1.69 -8.57 12.58
C SER A 28 -3.04 -8.75 13.29
N GLN A 29 -3.83 -7.69 13.47
CA GLN A 29 -5.06 -7.71 14.31
C GLN A 29 -6.30 -7.15 13.62
N GLY A 30 -6.12 -6.61 12.42
CA GLY A 30 -7.17 -5.95 11.65
C GLY A 30 -7.37 -4.48 12.00
N LEU A 31 -7.75 -3.70 10.99
CA LEU A 31 -7.92 -2.24 11.07
C LEU A 31 -8.91 -1.80 12.16
N ARG A 32 -9.95 -2.60 12.44
CA ARG A 32 -10.94 -2.29 13.50
C ARG A 32 -10.33 -2.25 14.90
N ARG A 33 -9.24 -2.97 15.12
CA ARG A 33 -8.54 -2.99 16.41
C ARG A 33 -7.54 -1.86 16.57
N LEU A 34 -7.23 -1.11 15.50
CA LEU A 34 -6.35 0.04 15.55
C LEU A 34 -7.03 1.21 16.26
N THR A 35 -6.56 1.55 17.45
CA THR A 35 -7.00 2.70 18.26
C THR A 35 -5.80 3.53 18.68
N MET A 36 -6.00 4.82 18.94
CA MET A 36 -4.92 5.73 19.41
C MET A 36 -4.28 5.23 20.71
N ARG A 37 -5.09 4.65 21.61
CA ARG A 37 -4.61 4.04 22.86
C ARG A 37 -3.69 2.85 22.58
N ARG A 38 -4.15 1.87 21.77
CA ARG A 38 -3.33 0.70 21.41
C ARG A 38 -2.03 1.08 20.71
N LEU A 39 -2.11 2.09 19.88
CA LEU A 39 -0.93 2.62 19.20
C LEU A 39 0.05 3.25 20.20
N GLY A 40 -0.46 4.01 21.20
CA GLY A 40 0.35 4.52 22.31
C GLY A 40 1.02 3.40 23.11
N ASP A 41 0.22 2.37 23.48
CA ASP A 41 0.73 1.20 24.20
C ASP A 41 1.86 0.50 23.40
N ALA A 42 1.66 0.28 22.10
CA ALA A 42 2.66 -0.36 21.22
C ALA A 42 3.94 0.47 21.07
N LEU A 43 3.82 1.78 21.04
CA LEU A 43 4.95 2.72 20.92
C LEU A 43 5.57 3.07 22.28
N GLN A 44 4.97 2.63 23.40
CA GLN A 44 5.35 2.97 24.78
C GLN A 44 5.34 4.48 25.03
N VAL A 45 4.31 5.18 24.52
CA VAL A 45 4.09 6.61 24.71
C VAL A 45 2.64 6.88 25.10
N GLU A 46 2.41 8.01 25.76
CA GLU A 46 1.05 8.51 25.98
C GLU A 46 0.36 8.83 24.66
N ALA A 47 -0.93 8.50 24.52
CA ALA A 47 -1.69 8.76 23.29
C ALA A 47 -1.62 10.26 22.88
N MET A 48 -1.52 11.17 23.84
CA MET A 48 -1.37 12.61 23.57
C MET A 48 -0.10 12.95 22.79
N ALA A 49 0.99 12.19 22.97
CA ALA A 49 2.21 12.39 22.18
C ALA A 49 1.98 12.14 20.69
N ILE A 50 1.10 11.19 20.35
CA ILE A 50 0.76 10.87 18.95
C ILE A 50 0.00 12.04 18.30
N TYR A 51 -0.87 12.74 19.06
CA TYR A 51 -1.63 13.87 18.53
C TYR A 51 -0.76 15.07 18.13
N HIS A 52 0.45 15.20 18.70
CA HIS A 52 1.42 16.22 18.23
C HIS A 52 1.89 15.96 16.79
N HIS A 53 1.99 14.68 16.38
CA HIS A 53 2.37 14.29 15.03
C HIS A 53 1.17 14.14 14.09
N LEU A 54 -0.01 13.84 14.64
CA LEU A 54 -1.28 13.63 13.92
C LEU A 54 -2.42 14.44 14.57
N PRO A 55 -2.49 15.75 14.35
CA PRO A 55 -3.45 16.63 15.08
C PRO A 55 -4.92 16.25 14.89
N ARG A 56 -5.31 15.67 13.74
CA ARG A 56 -6.67 15.14 13.50
C ARG A 56 -6.84 13.69 14.01
N GLY A 57 -5.88 13.18 14.81
CA GLY A 57 -5.94 11.89 15.46
C GLY A 57 -6.17 10.73 14.50
N LYS A 58 -7.19 9.91 14.78
CA LYS A 58 -7.46 8.70 14.00
C LYS A 58 -7.74 8.97 12.51
N GLU A 59 -8.37 10.08 12.17
CA GLU A 59 -8.63 10.45 10.77
C GLU A 59 -7.33 10.69 10.02
N ALA A 60 -6.42 11.49 10.59
CA ALA A 60 -5.09 11.74 10.00
C ALA A 60 -4.25 10.45 9.90
N LEU A 61 -4.40 9.56 10.89
CA LEU A 61 -3.76 8.24 10.85
C LEU A 61 -4.28 7.39 9.68
N MET A 62 -5.61 7.30 9.50
CA MET A 62 -6.20 6.55 8.39
C MET A 62 -5.79 7.11 7.02
N ASP A 63 -5.69 8.45 6.91
CA ASP A 63 -5.21 9.09 5.68
C ASP A 63 -3.74 8.77 5.44
N ALA A 64 -2.90 8.80 6.48
CA ALA A 64 -1.48 8.48 6.38
C ALA A 64 -1.23 7.01 6.02
N LEU A 65 -2.02 6.07 6.55
CA LEU A 65 -1.94 4.65 6.19
C LEU A 65 -2.34 4.42 4.74
N ALA A 66 -3.43 5.04 4.27
CA ALA A 66 -3.85 4.96 2.87
C ALA A 66 -2.75 5.54 1.95
N GLU A 67 -2.21 6.71 2.30
CA GLU A 67 -1.12 7.35 1.55
C GLU A 67 0.12 6.46 1.48
N HIS A 68 0.51 5.82 2.59
CA HIS A 68 1.68 4.96 2.66
C HIS A 68 1.63 3.83 1.61
N VAL A 69 0.47 3.18 1.44
CA VAL A 69 0.32 2.05 0.51
C VAL A 69 -0.11 2.44 -0.90
N THR A 70 -0.38 3.73 -1.16
CA THR A 70 -0.88 4.18 -2.48
C THR A 70 -0.03 5.27 -3.15
N ALA A 71 0.87 5.92 -2.41
CA ALA A 71 1.77 6.95 -2.95
C ALA A 71 3.02 6.33 -3.60
N VAL A 72 2.79 5.40 -4.53
CA VAL A 72 3.86 4.65 -5.21
C VAL A 72 4.59 5.57 -6.18
N ARG A 73 5.91 5.60 -6.06
CA ARG A 73 6.81 6.34 -6.97
C ARG A 73 7.86 5.39 -7.50
N VAL A 74 8.15 5.52 -8.79
CA VAL A 74 9.23 4.81 -9.46
C VAL A 74 10.02 5.80 -10.31
N GLU A 75 11.25 5.47 -10.59
CA GLU A 75 12.04 6.20 -11.57
C GLU A 75 11.49 5.96 -12.97
N ARG A 76 11.65 6.94 -13.85
CA ARG A 76 11.26 6.83 -15.24
C ARG A 76 12.19 5.86 -15.97
N GLU A 77 11.61 4.90 -16.67
CA GLU A 77 12.31 3.94 -17.51
C GLU A 77 12.41 4.44 -18.97
N ALA A 78 13.05 3.64 -19.82
CA ALA A 78 13.30 3.99 -21.22
C ALA A 78 11.99 4.14 -22.05
N THR A 79 10.96 3.38 -21.69
CA THR A 79 9.66 3.40 -22.36
C THR A 79 8.53 3.59 -21.34
N TRP A 80 7.37 4.12 -21.79
CA TRP A 80 6.21 4.24 -20.93
C TRP A 80 5.71 2.87 -20.43
N GLN A 81 5.87 1.81 -21.23
CA GLN A 81 5.48 0.45 -20.85
C GLN A 81 6.34 -0.05 -19.68
N GLU A 82 7.64 0.20 -19.72
CA GLU A 82 8.56 -0.20 -18.65
C GLU A 82 8.27 0.58 -17.36
N THR A 83 8.06 1.89 -17.46
CA THR A 83 7.67 2.74 -16.33
C THR A 83 6.34 2.29 -15.71
N ALA A 84 5.32 2.03 -16.53
CA ALA A 84 4.02 1.54 -16.09
C ALA A 84 4.13 0.16 -15.42
N ARG A 85 4.96 -0.72 -15.95
CA ARG A 85 5.23 -2.06 -15.40
C ARG A 85 5.92 -1.98 -14.04
N ALA A 86 6.95 -1.17 -13.91
CA ALA A 86 7.66 -0.95 -12.65
C ALA A 86 6.71 -0.41 -11.58
N TRP A 87 5.89 0.58 -11.94
CA TRP A 87 4.90 1.16 -11.04
C TRP A 87 3.82 0.16 -10.60
N CYS A 88 3.26 -0.64 -11.51
CA CYS A 88 2.25 -1.65 -11.19
C CYS A 88 2.79 -2.73 -10.24
N ARG A 89 4.03 -3.19 -10.47
CA ARG A 89 4.70 -4.16 -9.61
C ARG A 89 4.95 -3.59 -8.21
N ALA A 90 5.52 -2.39 -8.13
CA ALA A 90 5.77 -1.73 -6.84
C ALA A 90 4.48 -1.49 -6.05
N GLY A 91 3.41 -1.06 -6.73
CA GLY A 91 2.10 -0.86 -6.09
C GLY A 91 1.48 -2.15 -5.59
N ARG A 92 1.58 -3.23 -6.37
CA ARG A 92 1.10 -4.56 -5.94
C ARG A 92 1.85 -5.07 -4.72
N GLU A 93 3.18 -4.97 -4.73
CA GLU A 93 4.02 -5.45 -3.63
C GLU A 93 3.66 -4.72 -2.33
N LEU A 94 3.61 -3.40 -2.37
CA LEU A 94 3.28 -2.58 -1.20
C LEU A 94 1.89 -2.89 -0.62
N LEU A 95 0.89 -3.13 -1.48
CA LEU A 95 -0.44 -3.53 -1.03
C LEU A 95 -0.48 -4.96 -0.46
N ARG A 96 0.38 -5.86 -0.96
CA ARG A 96 0.51 -7.23 -0.44
C ARG A 96 1.23 -7.27 0.91
N GLU A 97 2.21 -6.39 1.10
CA GLU A 97 2.90 -6.24 2.40
C GLU A 97 1.94 -5.76 3.50
N HIS A 98 0.91 -5.00 3.13
CA HIS A 98 -0.01 -4.36 4.08
C HIS A 98 -1.49 -4.68 3.80
N PRO A 99 -1.90 -5.97 3.85
CA PRO A 99 -3.28 -6.36 3.54
C PRO A 99 -4.30 -5.80 4.54
N GLY A 100 -3.89 -5.52 5.77
CA GLY A 100 -4.75 -4.95 6.81
C GLY A 100 -5.28 -3.56 6.51
N VAL A 101 -4.65 -2.82 5.59
CA VAL A 101 -5.07 -1.45 5.20
C VAL A 101 -5.60 -1.37 3.76
N LEU A 102 -5.72 -2.48 3.05
CA LEU A 102 -6.22 -2.52 1.67
C LEU A 102 -7.59 -1.83 1.52
N ALA A 103 -8.49 -2.00 2.50
CA ALA A 103 -9.80 -1.35 2.50
C ALA A 103 -9.69 0.18 2.50
N LEU A 104 -8.67 0.77 3.13
CA LEU A 104 -8.42 2.21 3.08
C LEU A 104 -7.95 2.65 1.69
N ALA A 105 -7.05 1.88 1.08
CA ALA A 105 -6.57 2.15 -0.27
C ALA A 105 -7.70 2.16 -1.32
N LEU A 106 -8.71 1.29 -1.12
CA LEU A 106 -9.88 1.18 -2.02
C LEU A 106 -10.95 2.25 -1.77
N THR A 107 -11.10 2.73 -0.54
CA THR A 107 -12.25 3.57 -0.15
C THR A 107 -11.90 5.04 0.08
N LYS A 108 -10.65 5.33 0.42
CA LYS A 108 -10.21 6.72 0.62
C LYS A 108 -9.91 7.41 -0.71
N PRO A 109 -10.43 8.63 -0.92
CA PRO A 109 -10.07 9.41 -2.11
C PRO A 109 -8.58 9.77 -2.09
N PRO A 110 -7.90 9.78 -3.25
CA PRO A 110 -6.50 10.20 -3.34
C PRO A 110 -6.31 11.64 -2.81
N LYS A 111 -5.42 11.81 -1.84
CA LYS A 111 -5.05 13.10 -1.24
C LYS A 111 -3.54 13.12 -0.98
N GLY A 112 -2.99 14.31 -0.71
CA GLY A 112 -1.60 14.47 -0.31
C GLY A 112 -0.62 13.77 -1.24
N GLY A 113 0.28 12.97 -0.70
CA GLY A 113 1.29 12.23 -1.46
C GLY A 113 0.73 11.29 -2.51
N THR A 114 -0.45 10.67 -2.25
CA THR A 114 -1.13 9.84 -3.26
C THR A 114 -1.55 10.63 -4.49
N ALA A 115 -2.15 11.80 -4.30
CA ALA A 115 -2.58 12.64 -5.43
C ALA A 115 -1.37 13.13 -6.24
N ILE A 116 -0.29 13.52 -5.56
CA ILE A 116 0.96 13.92 -6.21
C ILE A 116 1.56 12.73 -6.98
N ALA A 117 1.64 11.55 -6.38
CA ALA A 117 2.17 10.36 -7.06
C ALA A 117 1.36 9.98 -8.30
N ILE A 118 0.03 10.12 -8.27
CA ILE A 118 -0.83 9.90 -9.44
C ILE A 118 -0.55 10.93 -10.54
N ALA A 119 -0.39 12.20 -10.20
CA ALA A 119 -0.05 13.25 -11.16
C ALA A 119 1.32 12.97 -11.80
N ASP A 120 2.34 12.65 -10.99
CA ASP A 120 3.68 12.28 -11.48
C ASP A 120 3.62 11.06 -12.44
N GLN A 121 2.79 10.06 -12.15
CA GLN A 121 2.59 8.90 -13.03
C GLN A 121 1.97 9.28 -14.37
N VAL A 122 0.95 10.15 -14.35
CA VAL A 122 0.31 10.66 -15.58
C VAL A 122 1.33 11.41 -16.42
N ASP A 123 2.09 12.31 -15.80
CA ASP A 123 3.08 13.14 -16.50
C ASP A 123 4.21 12.28 -17.08
N GLN A 124 4.73 11.30 -16.32
CA GLN A 124 5.77 10.39 -16.82
C GLN A 124 5.32 9.59 -18.06
N LEU A 125 4.09 9.07 -18.05
CA LEU A 125 3.57 8.30 -19.19
C LEU A 125 3.23 9.20 -20.39
N ALA A 126 2.68 10.39 -20.16
CA ALA A 126 2.38 11.36 -21.20
C ALA A 126 3.66 11.86 -21.88
N ASP A 127 4.69 12.23 -21.12
CA ASP A 127 6.00 12.65 -21.62
C ASP A 127 6.73 11.55 -22.41
N ALA A 128 6.44 10.28 -22.08
CA ALA A 128 6.94 9.14 -22.82
C ALA A 128 6.09 8.76 -24.04
N GLY A 129 5.11 9.60 -24.40
CA GLY A 129 4.33 9.52 -25.63
C GLY A 129 3.07 8.68 -25.54
N LEU A 130 2.59 8.31 -24.32
CA LEU A 130 1.33 7.58 -24.18
C LEU A 130 0.14 8.54 -24.34
N PRO A 131 -0.71 8.39 -25.36
CA PRO A 131 -1.98 9.11 -25.45
C PRO A 131 -2.89 8.75 -24.28
N ASP A 132 -3.73 9.68 -23.83
CA ASP A 132 -4.67 9.45 -22.74
C ASP A 132 -4.06 8.85 -21.46
N ALA A 133 -2.84 9.27 -21.10
CA ALA A 133 -2.08 8.78 -19.96
C ALA A 133 -2.90 8.74 -18.64
N ALA A 134 -3.76 9.74 -18.42
CA ALA A 134 -4.64 9.77 -17.25
C ALA A 134 -5.64 8.61 -17.22
N GLN A 135 -6.18 8.20 -18.36
CA GLN A 135 -7.06 7.02 -18.46
C GLN A 135 -6.25 5.73 -18.24
N ALA A 136 -5.07 5.64 -18.83
CA ALA A 136 -4.19 4.49 -18.66
C ALA A 136 -3.81 4.29 -17.18
N VAL A 137 -3.41 5.35 -16.47
CA VAL A 137 -3.12 5.31 -15.03
C VAL A 137 -4.34 4.83 -14.24
N ARG A 138 -5.55 5.32 -14.53
CA ARG A 138 -6.76 4.83 -13.85
C ARG A 138 -6.99 3.33 -14.09
N THR A 139 -6.83 2.86 -15.32
CA THR A 139 -7.04 1.46 -15.69
C THR A 139 -6.00 0.56 -14.99
N LEU A 140 -4.73 0.93 -15.03
CA LEU A 140 -3.65 0.18 -14.38
C LEU A 140 -3.83 0.15 -12.85
N ARG A 141 -4.22 1.27 -12.24
CA ARG A 141 -4.53 1.31 -10.80
C ARG A 141 -5.68 0.36 -10.45
N ALA A 142 -6.77 0.38 -11.22
CA ALA A 142 -7.91 -0.52 -11.01
C ALA A 142 -7.50 -1.99 -11.10
N PHE A 143 -6.63 -2.33 -12.07
CA PHE A 143 -6.08 -3.68 -12.20
C PHE A 143 -5.23 -4.07 -10.98
N VAL A 144 -4.31 -3.22 -10.54
CA VAL A 144 -3.45 -3.49 -9.37
C VAL A 144 -4.30 -3.70 -8.11
N PHE A 145 -5.24 -2.81 -7.83
CA PHE A 145 -6.10 -2.94 -6.65
C PHE A 145 -7.01 -4.16 -6.73
N GLY A 146 -7.59 -4.43 -7.90
CA GLY A 146 -8.45 -5.59 -8.10
C GLY A 146 -7.71 -6.92 -7.93
N SER A 147 -6.49 -7.03 -8.47
CA SER A 147 -5.68 -8.24 -8.33
C SER A 147 -5.32 -8.52 -6.88
N VAL A 148 -4.84 -7.52 -6.13
CA VAL A 148 -4.51 -7.69 -4.70
C VAL A 148 -5.76 -7.96 -3.87
N ALA A 149 -6.89 -7.30 -4.15
CA ALA A 149 -8.14 -7.56 -3.44
C ALA A 149 -8.60 -9.03 -3.59
N VAL A 150 -8.47 -9.58 -4.79
CA VAL A 150 -8.79 -10.99 -5.06
C VAL A 150 -7.80 -11.92 -4.36
N GLU A 151 -6.51 -11.61 -4.36
CA GLU A 151 -5.48 -12.40 -3.65
C GLU A 151 -5.74 -12.45 -2.13
N VAL A 152 -6.04 -11.28 -1.53
CA VAL A 152 -6.33 -11.19 -0.08
C VAL A 152 -7.63 -11.92 0.29
N GLN A 153 -8.67 -11.85 -0.55
CA GLN A 153 -9.89 -12.63 -0.33
C GLN A 153 -9.63 -14.14 -0.34
N ARG A 154 -8.79 -14.59 -1.26
CA ARG A 154 -8.42 -16.02 -1.36
C ARG A 154 -7.74 -16.55 -0.10
N SER A 155 -6.85 -15.79 0.51
CA SER A 155 -6.17 -16.19 1.75
C SER A 155 -7.09 -16.32 2.96
N GLY A 156 -8.30 -15.75 2.90
CA GLY A 156 -9.30 -15.80 3.97
C GLY A 156 -10.42 -16.84 3.79
N TRP A 157 -10.48 -17.55 2.68
CA TRP A 157 -11.53 -18.53 2.38
C TRP A 157 -11.08 -19.93 2.81
N ALA A 158 -11.77 -20.46 3.81
CA ALA A 158 -11.45 -21.75 4.44
C ALA A 158 -12.31 -22.92 3.90
N ASP A 159 -12.91 -22.81 2.71
CA ASP A 159 -13.70 -23.91 2.13
C ASP A 159 -12.78 -24.86 1.33
N PRO A 160 -12.62 -26.12 1.75
CA PRO A 160 -11.72 -27.08 1.09
C PRO A 160 -12.09 -27.42 -0.36
N GLU A 161 -13.36 -27.32 -0.76
CA GLU A 161 -13.79 -27.61 -2.13
C GLU A 161 -13.49 -26.44 -3.08
N VAL A 162 -13.49 -25.21 -2.56
CA VAL A 162 -13.10 -24.00 -3.28
C VAL A 162 -11.57 -23.86 -3.29
N ASP A 163 -10.92 -24.47 -2.32
CA ASP A 163 -9.51 -24.31 -2.01
C ASP A 163 -8.56 -24.87 -3.10
N GLU A 164 -8.91 -25.95 -3.79
CA GLU A 164 -8.07 -26.49 -4.89
C GLU A 164 -8.03 -25.55 -6.11
N TRP A 165 -9.09 -24.79 -6.33
CA TRP A 165 -9.19 -23.79 -7.39
C TRP A 165 -8.47 -22.49 -7.01
N ILE A 166 -8.45 -22.17 -5.73
CA ILE A 166 -7.96 -20.93 -5.13
C ILE A 166 -6.52 -21.05 -4.63
N ARG A 167 -6.06 -22.25 -4.21
CA ARG A 167 -4.71 -22.54 -3.68
C ARG A 167 -3.56 -22.38 -4.67
N ARG A 168 -3.79 -21.84 -5.83
CA ARG A 168 -2.71 -21.59 -6.78
C ARG A 168 -2.02 -20.25 -6.53
N ASP A 169 -1.60 -20.03 -5.30
CA ASP A 169 -0.80 -18.86 -4.93
C ASP A 169 0.51 -18.79 -5.72
N GLU A 170 1.08 -19.93 -6.10
CA GLU A 170 2.23 -20.05 -7.03
C GLU A 170 1.95 -19.48 -8.43
N ARG A 171 0.68 -19.29 -8.82
CA ARG A 171 0.30 -18.71 -10.11
C ARG A 171 -0.11 -17.23 -10.01
N ALA A 172 -0.33 -16.69 -8.81
CA ALA A 172 -0.81 -15.31 -8.65
C ALA A 172 0.15 -14.30 -9.29
N ASP A 173 1.45 -14.51 -9.17
CA ASP A 173 2.46 -13.67 -9.80
C ASP A 173 2.44 -13.80 -11.33
N ALA A 174 2.35 -15.02 -11.84
CA ALA A 174 2.28 -15.25 -13.29
C ALA A 174 0.95 -14.76 -13.90
N ASP A 175 -0.15 -14.85 -13.16
CA ASP A 175 -1.47 -14.35 -13.58
C ASP A 175 -1.49 -12.82 -13.59
N PHE A 176 -0.90 -12.18 -12.57
CA PHE A 176 -0.73 -10.73 -12.55
C PHE A 176 0.11 -10.25 -13.73
N GLU A 177 1.27 -10.85 -13.96
CA GLU A 177 2.15 -10.45 -15.07
C GLU A 177 1.47 -10.63 -16.43
N ARG A 178 0.75 -11.72 -16.66
CA ARG A 178 -0.02 -11.93 -17.89
C ARG A 178 -1.12 -10.87 -18.07
N GLY A 179 -1.84 -10.56 -17.01
CA GLY A 179 -2.89 -9.54 -17.03
C GLY A 179 -2.31 -8.15 -17.32
N LEU A 180 -1.21 -7.81 -16.66
CA LEU A 180 -0.50 -6.55 -16.88
C LEU A 180 -0.03 -6.42 -18.32
N GLU A 181 0.63 -7.45 -18.88
CA GLU A 181 1.10 -7.43 -20.28
C GLU A 181 -0.05 -7.35 -21.28
N ALA A 182 -1.20 -7.98 -21.00
CA ALA A 182 -2.39 -7.85 -21.84
C ALA A 182 -2.95 -6.43 -21.84
N LEU A 183 -2.99 -5.76 -20.66
CA LEU A 183 -3.41 -4.38 -20.54
C LEU A 183 -2.45 -3.43 -21.25
N LEU A 184 -1.15 -3.56 -21.03
CA LEU A 184 -0.15 -2.69 -21.66
C LEU A 184 -0.19 -2.77 -23.19
N ARG A 185 -0.42 -3.96 -23.77
CA ARG A 185 -0.61 -4.13 -25.21
C ARG A 185 -1.90 -3.56 -25.75
N GLY A 186 -2.93 -3.48 -24.91
CA GLY A 186 -4.24 -2.94 -25.31
C GLY A 186 -4.38 -1.43 -25.13
N LEU A 187 -3.41 -0.77 -24.53
CA LEU A 187 -3.39 0.69 -24.43
C LEU A 187 -2.98 1.30 -25.78
N PRO A 188 -3.57 2.43 -26.19
CA PRO A 188 -3.21 3.10 -27.45
C PRO A 188 -1.74 3.55 -27.43
N THR A 189 -1.06 3.36 -28.56
CA THR A 189 0.33 3.79 -28.80
C THR A 189 0.36 5.03 -29.68
#